data_5a8fda2f4d33bd28d3741d764fdd8956
#
_entry.id   5a8fda2f4d33bd28d3741d764fdd8956
#
_cell.length_a   1.000
_cell.length_b   1.000
_cell.length_c   1.000
_cell.angle_alpha   90.00
_cell.angle_beta   90.00
_cell.angle_gamma   90.00
#
_symmetry.space_group_name_H-M   'P 1'
#
loop_
_entity.id
_entity.type
_entity.pdbx_description
1 polymer ?
#
loop_
_entity_poly.entity_id
_entity_poly.type
_entity_poly.pdbx_seq_one_letter_code
_entity_poly.pdbx_strand_id
1 'polypeptide(L)'
;MEKKFADQMIEQFQTKFFGFALSKCQNMQEAEELAARITCEAYVTMRQVEAVYNWEGYLYRIASNIYAKYVQEQKKNDSKDVEVLDFSDEFDFEKELLHKEELQAIKKEIAWLGKRHREIVILHYYHNKKLGEIAKQLEIPEGTVKWHLSDAKKQLKKGMEQMREKGRLGIEPIELGTMGNIGTPGTLGDINYFLNSKLRKNIVYAAYYEPKTKLEIANELGVSPVFIEDEVDYLEEYGFLDLMQGQKYRTNILIEDIPYEVVLKTREIEKEIAKLVCDMYVPNVLSYLEKVDKSRFYIPNDDWNFFLWSMIPMMVCQIGIGEIDWDRMRKKNYLVKRKDGGDYVAYASVYREEVYDEVFEHKQFCGPMFHGCENVNVGAWSLSTEYDDREFGWEDNLESDYVSLYQFMNGELPKTEGTLDKYVRLYDRGLLANVDGNDVVNVVIQRYQDSVGTNLLKYINEFAFPVSKELKARINQLVEKCIEIEKKYFPKHMQEMWEIYRRFSNINTIKVIDELLERGTLKPLTQTQRKGVMIILYSDFLPVTDEV
;
A
#
# COMPACT_ATOMS: atom_id res chain seq x y z
N MET A 1 -49.68 -6.73 6.83
CA MET A 1 -48.32 -6.13 6.83
C MET A 1 -48.38 -4.62 6.70
N GLU A 2 -47.42 -3.87 7.29
CA GLU A 2 -47.39 -2.42 7.20
C GLU A 2 -47.15 -1.94 5.76
N LYS A 3 -47.88 -0.88 5.35
CA LYS A 3 -47.81 -0.32 3.99
C LYS A 3 -46.37 0.02 3.58
N LYS A 4 -45.60 0.61 4.48
CA LYS A 4 -44.23 1.04 4.23
C LYS A 4 -43.29 -0.11 3.84
N PHE A 5 -43.45 -1.28 4.43
CA PHE A 5 -42.64 -2.46 4.08
C PHE A 5 -43.05 -3.02 2.69
N ALA A 6 -44.33 -3.06 2.36
CA ALA A 6 -44.81 -3.50 1.04
C ALA A 6 -44.26 -2.55 -0.06
N ASP A 7 -44.31 -1.24 0.17
CA ASP A 7 -43.76 -0.23 -0.75
C ASP A 7 -42.27 -0.46 -1.02
N GLN A 8 -41.46 -0.65 0.02
CA GLN A 8 -40.02 -0.92 -0.10
C GLN A 8 -39.70 -2.23 -0.84
N MET A 9 -40.45 -3.29 -0.56
CA MET A 9 -40.24 -4.58 -1.22
C MET A 9 -40.61 -4.50 -2.70
N ILE A 10 -41.68 -3.82 -3.07
CA ILE A 10 -42.04 -3.63 -4.48
C ILE A 10 -40.97 -2.82 -5.23
N GLU A 11 -40.48 -1.74 -4.65
CA GLU A 11 -39.42 -0.93 -5.24
C GLU A 11 -38.17 -1.80 -5.51
N GLN A 12 -37.78 -2.64 -4.55
CA GLN A 12 -36.65 -3.55 -4.66
C GLN A 12 -36.85 -4.65 -5.73
N PHE A 13 -38.08 -5.16 -5.89
CA PHE A 13 -38.37 -6.29 -6.77
C PHE A 13 -38.87 -5.89 -8.16
N GLN A 14 -39.23 -4.64 -8.40
CA GLN A 14 -39.77 -4.17 -9.67
C GLN A 14 -38.89 -4.51 -10.88
N THR A 15 -37.57 -4.28 -10.75
CA THR A 15 -36.58 -4.63 -11.79
C THR A 15 -36.50 -6.14 -12.03
N LYS A 16 -36.63 -6.95 -10.96
CA LYS A 16 -36.62 -8.41 -11.04
C LYS A 16 -37.87 -8.95 -11.72
N PHE A 17 -39.04 -8.38 -11.44
CA PHE A 17 -40.29 -8.73 -12.10
C PHE A 17 -40.27 -8.39 -13.58
N PHE A 18 -39.71 -7.25 -13.95
CA PHE A 18 -39.52 -6.88 -15.34
C PHE A 18 -38.54 -7.81 -16.07
N GLY A 19 -37.42 -8.16 -15.46
CA GLY A 19 -36.48 -9.15 -15.99
C GLY A 19 -37.08 -10.55 -16.16
N PHE A 20 -37.93 -10.98 -15.20
CA PHE A 20 -38.70 -12.22 -15.32
C PHE A 20 -39.68 -12.16 -16.51
N ALA A 21 -40.44 -11.10 -16.65
CA ALA A 21 -41.40 -10.91 -17.75
C ALA A 21 -40.71 -10.89 -19.11
N LEU A 22 -39.57 -10.18 -19.25
CA LEU A 22 -38.75 -10.17 -20.47
C LEU A 22 -38.25 -11.58 -20.87
N SER A 23 -37.96 -12.45 -19.91
CA SER A 23 -37.55 -13.83 -20.19
C SER A 23 -38.68 -14.74 -20.68
N LYS A 24 -39.93 -14.31 -20.54
CA LYS A 24 -41.15 -15.12 -20.82
C LYS A 24 -41.99 -14.59 -21.97
N CYS A 25 -41.86 -13.33 -22.36
CA CYS A 25 -42.61 -12.69 -23.44
C CYS A 25 -41.79 -12.52 -24.72
N GLN A 26 -42.49 -12.44 -25.86
CA GLN A 26 -41.83 -12.32 -27.17
C GLN A 26 -41.51 -10.88 -27.55
N ASN A 27 -42.16 -9.91 -26.95
CA ASN A 27 -41.96 -8.50 -27.21
C ASN A 27 -42.00 -7.66 -25.92
N MET A 28 -41.51 -6.43 -26.03
CA MET A 28 -41.37 -5.50 -24.91
C MET A 28 -42.72 -5.11 -24.28
N GLN A 29 -43.74 -4.90 -25.10
CA GLN A 29 -45.06 -4.47 -24.64
C GLN A 29 -45.73 -5.56 -23.80
N GLU A 30 -45.65 -6.82 -24.22
CA GLU A 30 -46.15 -7.96 -23.44
C GLU A 30 -45.38 -8.11 -22.12
N ALA A 31 -44.06 -7.88 -22.14
CA ALA A 31 -43.24 -7.95 -20.94
C ALA A 31 -43.60 -6.84 -19.93
N GLU A 32 -43.86 -5.63 -20.40
CA GLU A 32 -44.30 -4.51 -19.56
C GLU A 32 -45.66 -4.80 -18.93
N GLU A 33 -46.63 -5.34 -19.72
CA GLU A 33 -47.95 -5.70 -19.23
C GLU A 33 -47.89 -6.81 -18.18
N LEU A 34 -47.13 -7.87 -18.44
CA LEU A 34 -46.93 -8.97 -17.51
C LEU A 34 -46.23 -8.50 -16.22
N ALA A 35 -45.20 -7.69 -16.32
CA ALA A 35 -44.49 -7.13 -15.16
C ALA A 35 -45.39 -6.26 -14.28
N ALA A 36 -46.23 -5.43 -14.91
CA ALA A 36 -47.22 -4.61 -14.21
C ALA A 36 -48.25 -5.46 -13.45
N ARG A 37 -48.77 -6.52 -14.08
CA ARG A 37 -49.72 -7.48 -13.45
C ARG A 37 -49.06 -8.19 -12.25
N ILE A 38 -47.80 -8.66 -12.40
CA ILE A 38 -47.06 -9.29 -11.32
C ILE A 38 -46.88 -8.31 -10.15
N THR A 39 -46.47 -7.08 -10.44
CA THR A 39 -46.23 -6.04 -9.44
C THR A 39 -47.50 -5.72 -8.64
N CYS A 40 -48.64 -5.56 -9.32
CA CYS A 40 -49.91 -5.28 -8.67
C CYS A 40 -50.37 -6.44 -7.76
N GLU A 41 -50.31 -7.67 -8.24
CA GLU A 41 -50.74 -8.84 -7.47
C GLU A 41 -49.78 -9.11 -6.29
N ALA A 42 -48.47 -8.93 -6.49
CA ALA A 42 -47.49 -9.02 -5.42
C ALA A 42 -47.79 -8.02 -4.31
N TYR A 43 -48.09 -6.76 -4.68
CA TYR A 43 -48.44 -5.72 -3.71
C TYR A 43 -49.71 -6.04 -2.93
N VAL A 44 -50.79 -6.45 -3.61
CA VAL A 44 -52.06 -6.81 -2.98
C VAL A 44 -51.88 -7.99 -2.03
N THR A 45 -51.15 -9.01 -2.46
CA THR A 45 -50.92 -10.22 -1.67
C THR A 45 -50.06 -9.92 -0.43
N MET A 46 -49.00 -9.10 -0.56
CA MET A 46 -48.20 -8.68 0.59
C MET A 46 -49.01 -7.90 1.62
N ARG A 47 -50.02 -7.15 1.20
CA ARG A 47 -50.91 -6.41 2.13
C ARG A 47 -51.82 -7.32 2.93
N GLN A 48 -52.11 -8.53 2.44
CA GLN A 48 -53.03 -9.49 3.05
C GLN A 48 -52.34 -10.52 3.95
N VAL A 49 -51.03 -10.74 3.79
CA VAL A 49 -50.27 -11.76 4.53
C VAL A 49 -49.57 -11.16 5.74
N GLU A 50 -49.66 -11.80 6.90
CA GLU A 50 -49.09 -11.29 8.16
C GLU A 50 -47.59 -11.54 8.31
N ALA A 51 -47.10 -12.72 7.89
CA ALA A 51 -45.68 -13.05 7.90
C ALA A 51 -45.33 -14.10 6.85
N VAL A 52 -44.17 -13.92 6.21
CA VAL A 52 -43.59 -14.88 5.25
C VAL A 52 -42.12 -15.08 5.64
N TYR A 53 -41.69 -16.33 5.73
CA TYR A 53 -40.32 -16.68 6.10
C TYR A 53 -39.30 -16.29 5.01
N ASN A 54 -39.67 -16.43 3.73
CA ASN A 54 -38.85 -16.08 2.58
C ASN A 54 -39.64 -15.27 1.57
N TRP A 55 -39.53 -13.93 1.62
CA TRP A 55 -40.24 -13.01 0.74
C TRP A 55 -39.82 -13.12 -0.71
N GLU A 56 -38.55 -13.36 -1.01
CA GLU A 56 -38.09 -13.49 -2.39
C GLU A 56 -38.72 -14.70 -3.08
N GLY A 57 -38.66 -15.87 -2.45
CA GLY A 57 -39.32 -17.07 -2.95
C GLY A 57 -40.84 -16.90 -3.11
N TYR A 58 -41.49 -16.22 -2.16
CA TYR A 58 -42.93 -15.97 -2.21
C TYR A 58 -43.32 -15.05 -3.37
N LEU A 59 -42.59 -13.98 -3.62
CA LEU A 59 -42.84 -13.05 -4.72
C LEU A 59 -42.57 -13.68 -6.10
N TYR A 60 -41.58 -14.53 -6.24
CA TYR A 60 -41.40 -15.31 -7.48
C TYR A 60 -42.50 -16.33 -7.72
N ARG A 61 -43.08 -16.93 -6.69
CA ARG A 61 -44.24 -17.80 -6.79
C ARG A 61 -45.46 -17.04 -7.30
N ILE A 62 -45.68 -15.82 -6.81
CA ILE A 62 -46.72 -14.93 -7.34
C ILE A 62 -46.47 -14.64 -8.82
N ALA A 63 -45.21 -14.28 -9.20
CA ALA A 63 -44.88 -14.01 -10.59
C ALA A 63 -45.16 -15.20 -11.52
N SER A 64 -44.81 -16.42 -11.10
CA SER A 64 -45.04 -17.64 -11.85
C SER A 64 -46.55 -17.95 -12.01
N ASN A 65 -47.33 -17.78 -10.95
CA ASN A 65 -48.79 -17.96 -10.99
C ASN A 65 -49.47 -16.94 -11.93
N ILE A 66 -49.03 -15.70 -11.92
CA ILE A 66 -49.57 -14.66 -12.81
C ILE A 66 -49.19 -14.95 -14.26
N TYR A 67 -47.95 -15.40 -14.52
CA TYR A 67 -47.54 -15.82 -15.86
C TYR A 67 -48.39 -17.00 -16.38
N ALA A 68 -48.67 -18.01 -15.55
CA ALA A 68 -49.52 -19.12 -15.94
C ALA A 68 -50.94 -18.65 -16.33
N LYS A 69 -51.54 -17.74 -15.56
CA LYS A 69 -52.83 -17.12 -15.88
C LYS A 69 -52.78 -16.31 -17.19
N TYR A 70 -51.70 -15.53 -17.36
CA TYR A 70 -51.45 -14.72 -18.56
C TYR A 70 -51.40 -15.59 -19.83
N VAL A 71 -50.66 -16.69 -19.79
CA VAL A 71 -50.57 -17.66 -20.90
C VAL A 71 -51.95 -18.31 -21.20
N GLN A 72 -52.75 -18.63 -20.17
CA GLN A 72 -54.10 -19.17 -20.35
C GLN A 72 -55.05 -18.15 -20.98
N GLU A 73 -54.93 -16.85 -20.63
CA GLU A 73 -55.73 -15.78 -21.22
C GLU A 73 -55.37 -15.56 -22.70
N GLN A 74 -54.06 -15.57 -23.03
CA GLN A 74 -53.58 -15.47 -24.41
C GLN A 74 -54.08 -16.64 -25.29
N LYS A 75 -54.08 -17.86 -24.76
CA LYS A 75 -54.60 -19.05 -25.45
C LYS A 75 -56.12 -19.00 -25.67
N LYS A 76 -56.88 -18.33 -24.82
CA LYS A 76 -58.33 -18.15 -25.01
C LYS A 76 -58.69 -17.13 -26.10
N ASN A 77 -57.78 -16.20 -26.37
CA ASN A 77 -57.96 -15.16 -27.39
C ASN A 77 -57.56 -15.63 -28.81
N ASP A 78 -56.70 -16.67 -28.92
CA ASP A 78 -56.36 -17.33 -30.18
C ASP A 78 -57.25 -18.56 -30.38
N SER A 79 -58.40 -18.36 -31.04
CA SER A 79 -59.30 -19.42 -31.42
C SER A 79 -58.71 -20.29 -32.53
N LYS A 80 -57.96 -21.28 -32.21
CA LYS A 80 -57.64 -22.49 -32.98
C LYS A 80 -57.26 -23.62 -32.06
N ASP A 81 -57.90 -24.81 -32.34
CA ASP A 81 -57.77 -26.07 -31.65
C ASP A 81 -56.31 -26.39 -31.29
N VAL A 82 -56.01 -26.42 -30.00
CA VAL A 82 -54.82 -27.03 -29.47
C VAL A 82 -55.27 -27.96 -28.35
N GLU A 83 -54.90 -29.26 -28.52
CA GLU A 83 -55.05 -30.30 -27.52
C GLU A 83 -54.71 -29.78 -26.13
N VAL A 84 -55.59 -30.04 -25.18
CA VAL A 84 -55.37 -29.78 -23.76
C VAL A 84 -54.19 -30.63 -23.33
N LEU A 85 -52.99 -30.04 -23.34
CA LEU A 85 -51.86 -30.58 -22.58
C LEU A 85 -52.22 -30.40 -21.11
N ASP A 86 -52.46 -31.52 -20.47
CA ASP A 86 -52.70 -31.63 -19.05
C ASP A 86 -51.46 -31.13 -18.30
N PHE A 87 -51.46 -29.86 -17.85
CA PHE A 87 -50.41 -29.29 -17.01
C PHE A 87 -50.61 -29.69 -15.54
N SER A 88 -50.77 -30.99 -15.29
CA SER A 88 -50.67 -31.59 -13.97
C SER A 88 -49.26 -31.98 -13.55
N ASP A 89 -48.25 -31.61 -14.33
CA ASP A 89 -46.90 -31.64 -13.81
C ASP A 89 -46.73 -30.45 -12.85
N GLU A 90 -46.71 -30.74 -11.56
CA GLU A 90 -46.30 -29.86 -10.49
C GLU A 90 -45.01 -29.18 -10.95
N PHE A 91 -45.15 -27.89 -11.30
CA PHE A 91 -44.01 -27.03 -11.57
C PHE A 91 -43.26 -26.90 -10.23
N ASP A 92 -42.29 -27.76 -10.01
CA ASP A 92 -41.56 -27.91 -8.76
C ASP A 92 -40.65 -26.70 -8.60
N PHE A 93 -41.20 -25.62 -8.06
CA PHE A 93 -40.52 -24.38 -7.77
C PHE A 93 -39.32 -24.61 -6.88
N GLU A 94 -39.35 -25.59 -5.98
CA GLU A 94 -38.20 -25.99 -5.15
C GLU A 94 -37.09 -26.55 -6.04
N LYS A 95 -37.37 -27.33 -7.07
CA LYS A 95 -36.36 -27.81 -8.01
C LYS A 95 -35.74 -26.70 -8.86
N GLU A 96 -36.54 -25.71 -9.29
CA GLU A 96 -36.00 -24.59 -10.07
C GLU A 96 -35.19 -23.63 -9.19
N LEU A 97 -35.57 -23.42 -7.94
CA LEU A 97 -34.82 -22.65 -6.95
C LEU A 97 -33.52 -23.38 -6.58
N LEU A 98 -33.58 -24.68 -6.29
CA LEU A 98 -32.42 -25.53 -6.04
C LEU A 98 -31.47 -25.54 -7.23
N HIS A 99 -31.98 -25.67 -8.45
CA HIS A 99 -31.20 -25.60 -9.67
C HIS A 99 -30.52 -24.24 -9.86
N LYS A 100 -31.18 -23.15 -9.50
CA LYS A 100 -30.61 -21.80 -9.57
C LYS A 100 -29.56 -21.56 -8.49
N GLU A 101 -29.75 -22.06 -7.29
CA GLU A 101 -28.77 -22.05 -6.21
C GLU A 101 -27.56 -22.93 -6.55
N GLU A 102 -27.78 -24.13 -7.09
CA GLU A 102 -26.72 -25.01 -7.60
C GLU A 102 -25.93 -24.37 -8.73
N LEU A 103 -26.57 -23.70 -9.69
CA LEU A 103 -25.91 -22.97 -10.75
C LEU A 103 -25.08 -21.79 -10.23
N GLN A 104 -25.56 -21.07 -9.20
CA GLN A 104 -24.78 -20.01 -8.57
C GLN A 104 -23.59 -20.59 -7.78
N ALA A 105 -23.79 -21.70 -7.08
CA ALA A 105 -22.72 -22.40 -6.39
C ALA A 105 -21.63 -22.88 -7.38
N ILE A 106 -22.03 -23.49 -8.50
CA ILE A 106 -21.11 -23.91 -9.56
C ILE A 106 -20.35 -22.70 -10.14
N LYS A 107 -21.03 -21.58 -10.42
CA LYS A 107 -20.36 -20.36 -10.91
C LYS A 107 -19.33 -19.82 -9.92
N LYS A 108 -19.65 -19.83 -8.63
CA LYS A 108 -18.69 -19.47 -7.57
C LYS A 108 -17.49 -20.43 -7.59
N GLU A 109 -17.72 -21.72 -7.67
CA GLU A 109 -16.65 -22.72 -7.68
C GLU A 109 -15.80 -22.67 -8.97
N ILE A 110 -16.36 -22.32 -10.12
CA ILE A 110 -15.60 -22.07 -11.36
C ILE A 110 -14.60 -20.93 -11.15
N ALA A 111 -14.97 -19.88 -10.41
CA ALA A 111 -14.06 -18.80 -10.07
C ALA A 111 -12.88 -19.24 -9.18
N TRP A 112 -13.00 -20.35 -8.44
CA TRP A 112 -11.96 -20.94 -7.62
C TRP A 112 -11.04 -21.90 -8.38
N LEU A 113 -11.35 -22.23 -9.63
CA LEU A 113 -10.45 -23.00 -10.48
C LEU A 113 -9.23 -22.15 -10.87
N GLY A 114 -8.07 -22.77 -10.97
CA GLY A 114 -6.89 -22.14 -11.56
C GLY A 114 -7.15 -21.70 -13.01
N LYS A 115 -6.48 -20.66 -13.49
CA LYS A 115 -6.70 -19.97 -14.78
C LYS A 115 -6.94 -20.94 -15.95
N ARG A 116 -6.05 -21.93 -16.11
CA ARG A 116 -6.13 -22.90 -17.22
C ARG A 116 -7.34 -23.85 -17.12
N HIS A 117 -7.66 -24.33 -15.93
CA HIS A 117 -8.83 -25.18 -15.70
C HIS A 117 -10.12 -24.40 -15.97
N ARG A 118 -10.21 -23.17 -15.47
CA ARG A 118 -11.34 -22.26 -15.64
C ARG A 118 -11.58 -21.96 -17.13
N GLU A 119 -10.53 -21.58 -17.85
CA GLU A 119 -10.59 -21.29 -19.28
C GLU A 119 -11.12 -22.48 -20.09
N ILE A 120 -10.60 -23.68 -19.83
CA ILE A 120 -11.05 -24.92 -20.50
C ILE A 120 -12.49 -25.25 -20.16
N VAL A 121 -12.91 -25.11 -18.90
CA VAL A 121 -14.31 -25.31 -18.47
C VAL A 121 -15.24 -24.33 -19.18
N ILE A 122 -14.88 -23.05 -19.26
CA ILE A 122 -15.66 -22.02 -19.95
C ILE A 122 -15.76 -22.34 -21.44
N LEU A 123 -14.65 -22.63 -22.11
CA LEU A 123 -14.64 -22.95 -23.53
C LEU A 123 -15.50 -24.19 -23.85
N HIS A 124 -15.46 -25.20 -22.99
CA HIS A 124 -16.18 -26.45 -23.22
C HIS A 124 -17.69 -26.32 -22.91
N TYR A 125 -18.05 -25.80 -21.73
CA TYR A 125 -19.45 -25.80 -21.26
C TYR A 125 -20.25 -24.55 -21.61
N TYR A 126 -19.61 -23.39 -21.71
CA TYR A 126 -20.30 -22.15 -22.05
C TYR A 126 -20.20 -21.81 -23.54
N HIS A 127 -19.08 -22.13 -24.18
CA HIS A 127 -18.89 -21.89 -25.62
C HIS A 127 -19.08 -23.13 -26.49
N ASN A 128 -19.45 -24.28 -25.90
CA ASN A 128 -19.71 -25.57 -26.58
C ASN A 128 -18.58 -26.05 -27.51
N LYS A 129 -17.32 -25.66 -27.23
CA LYS A 129 -16.17 -26.08 -28.04
C LYS A 129 -15.82 -27.54 -27.81
N LYS A 130 -15.48 -28.26 -28.89
CA LYS A 130 -14.97 -29.64 -28.84
C LYS A 130 -13.53 -29.63 -28.29
N LEU A 131 -13.11 -30.73 -27.66
CA LEU A 131 -11.78 -30.87 -27.06
C LEU A 131 -10.63 -30.55 -28.03
N GLY A 132 -10.74 -31.01 -29.29
CA GLY A 132 -9.76 -30.73 -30.33
C GLY A 132 -9.69 -29.26 -30.76
N GLU A 133 -10.82 -28.53 -30.68
CA GLU A 133 -10.85 -27.07 -30.94
C GLU A 133 -10.20 -26.27 -29.80
N ILE A 134 -10.46 -26.70 -28.56
CA ILE A 134 -9.84 -26.13 -27.37
C ILE A 134 -8.33 -26.35 -27.41
N ALA A 135 -7.91 -27.59 -27.75
CA ALA A 135 -6.50 -27.95 -27.89
C ALA A 135 -5.75 -27.06 -28.89
N LYS A 136 -6.38 -26.80 -30.05
CA LYS A 136 -5.82 -25.91 -31.07
C LYS A 136 -5.78 -24.45 -30.61
N GLN A 137 -6.86 -23.97 -29.95
CA GLN A 137 -6.94 -22.58 -29.48
C GLN A 137 -5.94 -22.26 -28.38
N LEU A 138 -5.69 -23.22 -27.48
CA LEU A 138 -4.81 -23.05 -26.33
C LEU A 138 -3.38 -23.56 -26.59
N GLU A 139 -3.12 -24.08 -27.82
CA GLU A 139 -1.83 -24.63 -28.25
C GLU A 139 -1.29 -25.73 -27.30
N ILE A 140 -2.19 -26.61 -26.84
CA ILE A 140 -1.86 -27.73 -25.96
C ILE A 140 -2.39 -29.07 -26.53
N PRO A 141 -1.80 -30.22 -26.18
CA PRO A 141 -2.30 -31.51 -26.60
C PRO A 141 -3.73 -31.77 -26.12
N GLU A 142 -4.56 -32.44 -26.94
CA GLU A 142 -5.94 -32.78 -26.57
C GLU A 142 -6.01 -33.67 -25.31
N GLY A 143 -5.02 -34.54 -25.08
CA GLY A 143 -4.89 -35.30 -23.85
C GLY A 143 -4.75 -34.41 -22.61
N THR A 144 -4.03 -33.29 -22.74
CA THR A 144 -3.87 -32.28 -21.70
C THR A 144 -5.20 -31.55 -21.41
N VAL A 145 -5.98 -31.24 -22.47
CA VAL A 145 -7.32 -30.65 -22.30
C VAL A 145 -8.25 -31.61 -21.54
N LYS A 146 -8.24 -32.90 -21.89
CA LYS A 146 -9.02 -33.95 -21.21
C LYS A 146 -8.64 -34.06 -19.73
N TRP A 147 -7.34 -34.03 -19.44
CA TRP A 147 -6.85 -34.05 -18.06
C TRP A 147 -7.34 -32.84 -17.25
N HIS A 148 -7.13 -31.64 -17.79
CA HIS A 148 -7.60 -30.40 -17.14
C HIS A 148 -9.11 -30.41 -16.88
N LEU A 149 -9.90 -30.88 -17.84
CA LEU A 149 -11.36 -30.94 -17.69
C LEU A 149 -11.78 -31.96 -16.62
N SER A 150 -11.10 -33.12 -16.58
CA SER A 150 -11.35 -34.16 -15.56
C SER A 150 -10.97 -33.66 -14.17
N ASP A 151 -9.82 -32.98 -14.02
CA ASP A 151 -9.34 -32.46 -12.75
C ASP A 151 -10.22 -31.29 -12.27
N ALA A 152 -10.60 -30.38 -13.17
CA ALA A 152 -11.53 -29.30 -12.87
C ALA A 152 -12.87 -29.82 -12.31
N LYS A 153 -13.45 -30.88 -12.90
CA LYS A 153 -14.68 -31.52 -12.39
C LYS A 153 -14.50 -32.03 -10.96
N LYS A 154 -13.35 -32.63 -10.64
CA LYS A 154 -13.07 -33.11 -9.27
C LYS A 154 -12.96 -31.95 -8.30
N GLN A 155 -12.28 -30.86 -8.69
CA GLN A 155 -12.13 -29.66 -7.88
C GLN A 155 -13.48 -28.98 -7.62
N LEU A 156 -14.32 -28.82 -8.67
CA LEU A 156 -15.68 -28.28 -8.55
C LEU A 156 -16.55 -29.11 -7.59
N LYS A 157 -16.55 -30.44 -7.76
CA LYS A 157 -17.29 -31.34 -6.88
C LYS A 157 -16.85 -31.22 -5.44
N LYS A 158 -15.53 -31.22 -5.19
CA LYS A 158 -14.96 -31.03 -3.83
C LYS A 158 -15.35 -29.68 -3.25
N GLY A 159 -15.29 -28.60 -4.04
CA GLY A 159 -15.62 -27.26 -3.58
C GLY A 159 -17.11 -27.10 -3.23
N MET A 160 -18.00 -27.81 -3.95
CA MET A 160 -19.44 -27.81 -3.64
C MET A 160 -19.79 -28.64 -2.40
N GLU A 161 -19.04 -29.73 -2.14
CA GLU A 161 -19.29 -30.62 -1.00
C GLU A 161 -18.67 -30.13 0.31
N GLN A 162 -17.65 -29.31 0.24
CA GLN A 162 -16.88 -28.84 1.42
C GLN A 162 -16.94 -27.33 1.56
N MET A 163 -17.29 -26.86 2.77
CA MET A 163 -17.12 -25.45 3.12
C MET A 163 -15.62 -25.12 3.05
N ARG A 164 -15.24 -24.16 2.22
CA ARG A 164 -13.84 -23.72 2.12
C ARG A 164 -13.43 -23.03 3.43
N GLU A 165 -12.41 -23.56 4.08
CA GLU A 165 -11.77 -22.86 5.18
C GLU A 165 -11.03 -21.65 4.63
N LYS A 166 -11.31 -20.48 5.21
CA LYS A 166 -10.54 -19.26 4.92
C LYS A 166 -9.24 -19.32 5.70
N GLY A 167 -8.14 -19.01 5.06
CA GLY A 167 -6.87 -18.81 5.75
C GLY A 167 -6.92 -17.61 6.71
N ARG A 168 -5.89 -17.49 7.55
CA ARG A 168 -5.82 -16.44 8.58
C ARG A 168 -5.98 -15.03 7.99
N LEU A 169 -5.32 -14.74 6.87
CA LEU A 169 -5.39 -13.42 6.24
C LEU A 169 -6.75 -13.08 5.63
N GLY A 170 -7.58 -14.09 5.37
CA GLY A 170 -8.97 -13.89 4.95
C GLY A 170 -9.89 -13.47 6.11
N ILE A 171 -9.49 -13.71 7.36
CA ILE A 171 -10.21 -13.33 8.57
C ILE A 171 -9.60 -12.06 9.18
N GLU A 172 -8.28 -12.03 9.30
CA GLU A 172 -7.50 -10.94 9.89
C GLU A 172 -6.42 -10.50 8.89
N PRO A 173 -6.77 -9.71 7.87
CA PRO A 173 -5.79 -9.19 6.93
C PRO A 173 -4.84 -8.22 7.62
N ILE A 174 -3.54 -8.32 7.30
CA ILE A 174 -2.55 -7.40 7.84
C ILE A 174 -2.63 -6.02 7.16
N GLU A 175 -2.11 -5.01 7.85
CA GLU A 175 -1.79 -3.72 7.28
C GLU A 175 -0.27 -3.54 7.31
N LEU A 176 0.30 -2.94 6.26
CA LEU A 176 1.68 -2.51 6.26
C LEU A 176 1.73 -1.04 6.70
N GLY A 177 2.51 -0.77 7.74
CA GLY A 177 2.74 0.56 8.28
C GLY A 177 3.75 1.33 7.45
N THR A 178 5.01 1.38 7.90
CA THR A 178 6.09 2.02 7.14
C THR A 178 6.44 1.17 5.94
N MET A 179 6.50 1.80 4.76
CA MET A 179 7.01 1.19 3.52
C MET A 179 8.00 2.15 2.87
N GLY A 180 9.08 1.61 2.33
CA GLY A 180 10.12 2.43 1.69
C GLY A 180 11.09 1.61 0.85
N ASN A 181 12.14 2.28 0.40
CA ASN A 181 13.15 1.67 -0.46
C ASN A 181 14.57 2.10 -0.06
N ILE A 182 15.53 1.22 -0.33
CA ILE A 182 16.96 1.52 -0.27
C ILE A 182 17.49 1.43 -1.69
N GLY A 183 17.82 2.56 -2.29
CA GLY A 183 18.22 2.69 -3.69
C GLY A 183 17.36 3.73 -4.41
N THR A 184 17.28 3.64 -5.73
CA THR A 184 16.63 4.65 -6.59
C THR A 184 15.27 4.17 -7.07
N PRO A 185 14.16 4.87 -6.77
CA PRO A 185 12.85 4.58 -7.33
C PRO A 185 12.84 4.70 -8.86
N GLY A 186 11.89 4.00 -9.50
CA GLY A 186 11.67 4.09 -10.95
C GLY A 186 10.72 5.20 -11.35
N THR A 187 10.39 5.23 -12.63
CA THR A 187 9.46 6.25 -13.20
C THR A 187 8.03 6.15 -12.67
N LEU A 188 7.63 4.98 -12.17
CA LEU A 188 6.31 4.75 -11.54
C LEU A 188 6.30 5.10 -10.05
N GLY A 189 7.48 5.24 -9.44
CA GLY A 189 7.62 5.53 -8.02
C GLY A 189 8.28 4.41 -7.22
N ASP A 190 8.06 4.42 -5.92
CA ASP A 190 8.59 3.45 -4.97
C ASP A 190 7.60 2.33 -4.62
N ILE A 191 7.87 1.54 -3.59
CA ILE A 191 7.01 0.45 -3.13
C ILE A 191 5.57 0.90 -2.81
N ASN A 192 5.35 2.16 -2.38
CA ASN A 192 4.02 2.67 -2.04
C ASN A 192 3.10 2.71 -3.26
N TYR A 193 3.63 3.04 -4.45
CA TYR A 193 2.88 2.98 -5.70
C TYR A 193 2.41 1.56 -6.01
N PHE A 194 3.27 0.56 -5.82
CA PHE A 194 2.99 -0.83 -6.18
C PHE A 194 2.10 -1.54 -5.16
N LEU A 195 2.26 -1.25 -3.86
CA LEU A 195 1.47 -1.84 -2.77
C LEU A 195 0.36 -0.90 -2.28
N ASN A 196 -0.28 -0.18 -3.18
CA ASN A 196 -1.31 0.83 -2.89
C ASN A 196 -2.68 0.25 -2.46
N SER A 197 -2.84 -1.07 -2.44
CA SER A 197 -4.09 -1.72 -2.04
C SER A 197 -3.87 -2.76 -0.93
N LYS A 198 -4.87 -2.93 -0.06
CA LYS A 198 -4.87 -3.95 0.98
C LYS A 198 -4.68 -5.36 0.41
N LEU A 199 -5.22 -5.62 -0.79
CA LEU A 199 -5.08 -6.90 -1.46
C LEU A 199 -3.61 -7.19 -1.80
N ARG A 200 -2.89 -6.25 -2.44
CA ARG A 200 -1.47 -6.42 -2.81
C ARG A 200 -0.58 -6.59 -1.58
N LYS A 201 -0.82 -5.80 -0.51
CA LYS A 201 -0.11 -5.93 0.77
C LYS A 201 -0.25 -7.34 1.36
N ASN A 202 -1.46 -7.90 1.32
CA ASN A 202 -1.71 -9.24 1.84
C ASN A 202 -1.25 -10.36 0.90
N ILE A 203 -1.21 -10.16 -0.43
CA ILE A 203 -0.59 -11.10 -1.38
C ILE A 203 0.91 -11.27 -1.06
N VAL A 204 1.66 -10.18 -0.94
CA VAL A 204 3.09 -10.27 -0.61
C VAL A 204 3.32 -10.88 0.77
N TYR A 205 2.50 -10.55 1.76
CA TYR A 205 2.64 -11.15 3.09
C TYR A 205 2.28 -12.65 3.11
N ALA A 206 1.28 -13.08 2.34
CA ALA A 206 0.92 -14.50 2.24
C ALA A 206 2.06 -15.40 1.74
N ALA A 207 2.92 -14.87 0.85
CA ALA A 207 4.06 -15.57 0.28
C ALA A 207 5.41 -15.24 0.96
N TYR A 208 5.38 -14.55 2.12
CA TYR A 208 6.59 -14.06 2.77
C TYR A 208 7.38 -15.16 3.48
N TYR A 209 6.73 -15.92 4.35
CA TYR A 209 7.40 -16.97 5.14
C TYR A 209 7.65 -18.23 4.34
N GLU A 210 6.73 -18.58 3.44
CA GLU A 210 6.81 -19.78 2.60
C GLU A 210 6.34 -19.48 1.17
N PRO A 211 7.06 -20.01 0.14
CA PRO A 211 6.62 -19.86 -1.23
C PRO A 211 5.26 -20.53 -1.46
N LYS A 212 4.31 -19.82 -2.07
CA LYS A 212 2.95 -20.28 -2.34
C LYS A 212 2.56 -20.15 -3.80
N THR A 213 1.74 -21.06 -4.30
CA THR A 213 1.06 -20.94 -5.59
C THR A 213 -0.04 -19.87 -5.53
N LYS A 214 -0.50 -19.38 -6.68
CA LYS A 214 -1.65 -18.45 -6.74
C LYS A 214 -2.88 -19.00 -6.02
N LEU A 215 -3.15 -20.31 -6.14
CA LEU A 215 -4.27 -20.94 -5.46
C LEU A 215 -4.09 -20.97 -3.93
N GLU A 216 -2.89 -21.27 -3.45
CA GLU A 216 -2.59 -21.24 -2.00
C GLU A 216 -2.68 -19.83 -1.43
N ILE A 217 -2.22 -18.79 -2.18
CA ILE A 217 -2.39 -17.37 -1.80
C ILE A 217 -3.88 -17.01 -1.75
N ALA A 218 -4.66 -17.40 -2.78
CA ALA A 218 -6.09 -17.13 -2.83
C ALA A 218 -6.85 -17.76 -1.64
N ASN A 219 -6.51 -18.99 -1.28
CA ASN A 219 -7.07 -19.69 -0.12
C ASN A 219 -6.70 -19.00 1.20
N GLU A 220 -5.44 -18.57 1.35
CA GLU A 220 -4.97 -17.83 2.53
C GLU A 220 -5.72 -16.51 2.72
N LEU A 221 -5.97 -15.80 1.62
CA LEU A 221 -6.71 -14.54 1.62
C LEU A 221 -8.24 -14.72 1.65
N GLY A 222 -8.75 -15.94 1.51
CA GLY A 222 -10.18 -16.22 1.44
C GLY A 222 -10.87 -15.59 0.22
N VAL A 223 -10.13 -15.34 -0.86
CA VAL A 223 -10.63 -14.74 -2.11
C VAL A 223 -10.47 -15.72 -3.28
N SER A 224 -11.29 -15.55 -4.32
CA SER A 224 -11.16 -16.37 -5.52
C SER A 224 -9.85 -16.08 -6.26
N PRO A 225 -9.17 -17.09 -6.84
CA PRO A 225 -7.95 -16.92 -7.64
C PRO A 225 -8.07 -15.87 -8.74
N VAL A 226 -9.25 -15.69 -9.34
CA VAL A 226 -9.51 -14.66 -10.37
C VAL A 226 -9.09 -13.27 -9.94
N PHE A 227 -9.28 -12.93 -8.65
CA PHE A 227 -8.99 -11.59 -8.15
C PHE A 227 -7.51 -11.34 -7.89
N ILE A 228 -6.70 -12.39 -7.78
CA ILE A 228 -5.28 -12.24 -7.44
C ILE A 228 -4.34 -12.61 -8.59
N GLU A 229 -4.83 -13.29 -9.64
CA GLU A 229 -3.97 -13.81 -10.70
C GLU A 229 -3.17 -12.70 -11.39
N ASP A 230 -3.86 -11.61 -11.80
CA ASP A 230 -3.22 -10.48 -12.47
C ASP A 230 -2.37 -9.65 -11.49
N GLU A 231 -2.78 -9.56 -10.21
CA GLU A 231 -2.02 -8.86 -9.18
C GLU A 231 -0.71 -9.58 -8.85
N VAL A 232 -0.73 -10.93 -8.79
CA VAL A 232 0.48 -11.72 -8.57
C VAL A 232 1.43 -11.61 -9.76
N ASP A 233 0.91 -11.66 -11.00
CA ASP A 233 1.71 -11.49 -12.21
C ASP A 233 2.32 -10.09 -12.27
N TYR A 234 1.57 -9.05 -11.91
CA TYR A 234 2.07 -7.69 -11.81
C TYR A 234 3.18 -7.52 -10.76
N LEU A 235 2.99 -8.07 -9.58
CA LEU A 235 4.00 -8.00 -8.51
C LEU A 235 5.27 -8.80 -8.85
N GLU A 236 5.14 -9.90 -9.58
CA GLU A 236 6.28 -10.67 -10.09
C GLU A 236 7.01 -9.89 -11.19
N GLU A 237 6.29 -9.33 -12.16
CA GLU A 237 6.85 -8.53 -13.26
C GLU A 237 7.72 -7.36 -12.76
N TYR A 238 7.32 -6.74 -11.64
CA TYR A 238 8.07 -5.65 -11.01
C TYR A 238 9.02 -6.09 -9.88
N GLY A 239 9.24 -7.42 -9.71
CA GLY A 239 10.24 -7.98 -8.81
C GLY A 239 9.92 -7.84 -7.31
N PHE A 240 8.65 -7.78 -6.94
CA PHE A 240 8.20 -7.88 -5.55
C PHE A 240 7.88 -9.32 -5.15
N LEU A 241 7.69 -10.18 -6.14
CA LEU A 241 7.56 -11.62 -6.00
C LEU A 241 8.56 -12.32 -6.93
N ASP A 242 9.26 -13.33 -6.41
CA ASP A 242 10.12 -14.22 -7.18
C ASP A 242 9.34 -15.48 -7.59
N LEU A 243 9.29 -15.80 -8.89
CA LEU A 243 8.75 -17.07 -9.37
C LEU A 243 9.73 -18.21 -9.06
N MET A 244 9.27 -19.18 -8.29
CA MET A 244 10.02 -20.34 -7.86
C MET A 244 9.59 -21.60 -8.62
N GLN A 245 10.36 -22.68 -8.48
CA GLN A 245 10.00 -23.98 -9.04
C GLN A 245 8.62 -24.43 -8.55
N GLY A 246 7.82 -25.04 -9.42
CA GLY A 246 6.47 -25.50 -9.11
C GLY A 246 5.40 -24.41 -9.13
N GLN A 247 5.62 -23.32 -9.85
CA GLN A 247 4.68 -22.19 -9.97
C GLN A 247 4.35 -21.57 -8.61
N LYS A 248 5.32 -21.55 -7.70
CA LYS A 248 5.23 -20.90 -6.40
C LYS A 248 5.87 -19.53 -6.47
N TYR A 249 5.31 -18.59 -5.71
CA TYR A 249 5.79 -17.23 -5.59
C TYR A 249 6.35 -17.02 -4.20
N ARG A 250 7.46 -16.31 -4.09
CA ARG A 250 8.12 -15.94 -2.85
C ARG A 250 8.33 -14.44 -2.83
N THR A 251 8.02 -13.82 -1.71
CA THR A 251 8.15 -12.37 -1.55
C THR A 251 9.60 -11.93 -1.51
N ASN A 252 9.92 -10.92 -2.32
CA ASN A 252 11.21 -10.25 -2.36
C ASN A 252 11.08 -8.81 -1.82
N ILE A 253 10.58 -8.69 -0.60
CA ILE A 253 10.45 -7.47 0.18
C ILE A 253 10.94 -7.82 1.59
N LEU A 254 11.75 -6.96 2.19
CA LEU A 254 12.11 -7.10 3.59
C LEU A 254 10.94 -6.63 4.45
N ILE A 255 10.15 -7.58 4.99
CA ILE A 255 9.01 -7.24 5.85
C ILE A 255 9.39 -7.47 7.32
N GLU A 256 9.38 -6.40 8.08
CA GLU A 256 9.59 -6.42 9.52
C GLU A 256 8.29 -6.78 10.22
N ASP A 257 8.24 -7.99 10.80
CA ASP A 257 7.11 -8.53 11.57
C ASP A 257 7.63 -9.03 12.92
N ILE A 258 8.23 -8.10 13.67
CA ILE A 258 8.87 -8.38 14.96
C ILE A 258 7.84 -8.17 16.08
N PRO A 259 7.69 -9.13 17.04
CA PRO A 259 6.83 -8.96 18.20
C PRO A 259 7.24 -7.76 19.07
N TYR A 260 6.26 -7.10 19.66
CA TYR A 260 6.44 -5.89 20.45
C TYR A 260 7.46 -6.06 21.61
N GLU A 261 7.42 -7.18 22.31
CA GLU A 261 8.35 -7.46 23.42
C GLU A 261 9.81 -7.54 22.95
N VAL A 262 10.02 -7.87 21.67
CA VAL A 262 11.35 -7.91 21.04
C VAL A 262 11.80 -6.50 20.68
N VAL A 263 10.89 -5.71 20.12
CA VAL A 263 11.14 -4.29 19.82
C VAL A 263 11.55 -3.55 21.11
N LEU A 264 10.88 -3.75 22.22
CA LEU A 264 11.26 -3.14 23.50
C LEU A 264 12.66 -3.52 23.96
N LYS A 265 13.05 -4.80 23.80
CA LYS A 265 14.41 -5.25 24.16
C LYS A 265 15.51 -4.62 23.31
N THR A 266 15.27 -4.53 22.00
CA THR A 266 16.27 -3.94 21.10
C THR A 266 16.34 -2.43 21.23
N ARG A 267 15.27 -1.77 21.65
CA ARG A 267 15.27 -0.34 22.01
C ARG A 267 16.18 0.02 23.17
N GLU A 268 16.24 -0.80 24.20
CA GLU A 268 17.19 -0.56 25.29
C GLU A 268 18.62 -0.62 24.78
N ILE A 269 18.91 -1.52 23.83
CA ILE A 269 20.22 -1.56 23.17
C ILE A 269 20.45 -0.31 22.31
N GLU A 270 19.45 0.18 21.60
CA GLU A 270 19.53 1.42 20.81
C GLU A 270 19.78 2.65 21.69
N LYS A 271 19.19 2.73 22.87
CA LYS A 271 19.50 3.77 23.87
C LYS A 271 20.97 3.68 24.33
N GLU A 272 21.50 2.45 24.52
CA GLU A 272 22.92 2.27 24.85
C GLU A 272 23.82 2.75 23.70
N ILE A 273 23.48 2.48 22.44
CA ILE A 273 24.17 3.01 21.27
C ILE A 273 24.12 4.54 21.25
N ALA A 274 22.95 5.14 21.49
CA ALA A 274 22.79 6.59 21.54
C ALA A 274 23.69 7.23 22.60
N LYS A 275 23.76 6.66 23.80
CA LYS A 275 24.69 7.11 24.87
C LYS A 275 26.13 7.06 24.41
N LEU A 276 26.57 5.97 23.77
CA LEU A 276 27.94 5.87 23.23
C LEU A 276 28.21 6.94 22.17
N VAL A 277 27.26 7.23 21.28
CA VAL A 277 27.41 8.31 20.29
C VAL A 277 27.53 9.67 21.00
N CYS A 278 26.70 9.93 22.00
CA CYS A 278 26.74 11.17 22.76
C CYS A 278 28.03 11.31 23.58
N ASP A 279 28.62 10.22 24.08
CA ASP A 279 29.84 10.24 24.86
C ASP A 279 31.11 10.40 24.00
N MET A 280 31.16 9.72 22.85
CA MET A 280 32.40 9.55 22.10
C MET A 280 32.45 10.29 20.76
N TYR A 281 31.30 10.67 20.21
CA TYR A 281 31.22 11.32 18.90
C TYR A 281 30.79 12.78 19.00
N VAL A 282 29.68 13.05 19.68
CA VAL A 282 29.10 14.40 19.77
C VAL A 282 30.06 15.46 20.32
N PRO A 283 30.88 15.22 21.37
CA PRO A 283 31.82 16.25 21.85
C PRO A 283 32.83 16.70 20.78
N ASN A 284 33.28 15.78 19.93
CA ASN A 284 34.19 16.10 18.83
C ASN A 284 33.45 16.87 17.70
N VAL A 285 32.19 16.51 17.42
CA VAL A 285 31.32 17.23 16.50
C VAL A 285 31.11 18.67 16.96
N LEU A 286 30.76 18.87 18.23
CA LEU A 286 30.55 20.22 18.80
C LEU A 286 31.84 21.06 18.66
N SER A 287 32.99 20.49 19.04
CA SER A 287 34.29 21.19 18.91
C SER A 287 34.67 21.50 17.45
N TYR A 288 34.21 20.67 16.51
CA TYR A 288 34.36 20.91 15.07
C TYR A 288 33.45 22.06 14.61
N LEU A 289 32.15 22.00 14.96
CA LEU A 289 31.16 23.00 14.56
C LEU A 289 31.46 24.40 15.14
N GLU A 290 32.06 24.50 16.34
CA GLU A 290 32.52 25.76 16.91
C GLU A 290 33.57 26.48 16.05
N LYS A 291 34.39 25.71 15.30
CA LYS A 291 35.50 26.20 14.47
C LYS A 291 35.11 26.41 13.01
N VAL A 292 33.90 26.04 12.62
CA VAL A 292 33.40 26.22 11.24
C VAL A 292 33.31 27.69 10.91
N ASP A 293 33.66 28.05 9.69
CA ASP A 293 33.47 29.42 9.18
C ASP A 293 31.98 29.75 9.08
N LYS A 294 31.49 30.49 10.07
CA LYS A 294 30.07 30.87 10.19
C LYS A 294 29.60 31.75 9.04
N SER A 295 30.48 32.45 8.33
CA SER A 295 30.11 33.26 7.17
C SER A 295 29.59 32.42 5.98
N ARG A 296 29.79 31.13 6.05
CA ARG A 296 29.24 30.17 5.04
C ARG A 296 27.82 29.76 5.33
N PHE A 297 27.23 30.16 6.46
CA PHE A 297 25.92 29.73 6.88
C PHE A 297 24.98 30.92 7.09
N TYR A 298 23.74 30.72 6.69
CA TYR A 298 22.61 31.46 7.23
C TYR A 298 21.96 30.60 8.33
N ILE A 299 21.82 31.18 9.50
CA ILE A 299 21.21 30.53 10.67
C ILE A 299 20.04 31.43 11.08
N PRO A 300 18.78 30.97 11.06
CA PRO A 300 17.64 31.78 11.48
C PRO A 300 17.86 32.38 12.86
N ASN A 301 17.73 33.72 12.97
CA ASN A 301 17.94 34.50 14.20
C ASN A 301 19.31 34.31 14.88
N ASP A 302 20.34 33.89 14.14
CA ASP A 302 21.65 33.51 14.67
C ASP A 302 21.59 32.49 15.83
N ASP A 303 20.51 31.69 15.87
CA ASP A 303 20.28 30.73 16.95
C ASP A 303 21.17 29.49 16.79
N TRP A 304 22.23 29.45 17.60
CA TRP A 304 23.17 28.34 17.62
C TRP A 304 22.53 27.00 18.01
N ASN A 305 21.50 27.01 18.88
CA ASN A 305 20.79 25.80 19.24
C ASN A 305 20.03 25.23 18.03
N PHE A 306 19.38 26.10 17.24
CA PHE A 306 18.71 25.68 16.00
C PHE A 306 19.69 25.11 14.98
N PHE A 307 20.88 25.71 14.86
CA PHE A 307 21.94 25.17 14.01
C PHE A 307 22.37 23.78 14.45
N LEU A 308 22.61 23.55 15.75
CA LEU A 308 22.97 22.24 16.29
C LEU A 308 21.88 21.19 16.05
N TRP A 309 20.60 21.57 16.17
CA TRP A 309 19.46 20.70 15.86
C TRP A 309 19.41 20.24 14.40
N SER A 310 20.00 20.98 13.48
CA SER A 310 20.10 20.58 12.07
C SER A 310 21.39 19.81 11.79
N MET A 311 22.53 20.29 12.31
CA MET A 311 23.85 19.72 11.98
C MET A 311 24.14 18.40 12.69
N ILE A 312 23.82 18.26 13.99
CA ILE A 312 24.15 17.02 14.72
C ILE A 312 23.37 15.82 14.16
N PRO A 313 22.05 15.86 13.94
CA PRO A 313 21.34 14.76 13.33
C PRO A 313 21.88 14.39 11.94
N MET A 314 22.21 15.38 11.09
CA MET A 314 22.80 15.13 9.79
C MET A 314 24.13 14.36 9.92
N MET A 315 25.02 14.80 10.81
CA MET A 315 26.32 14.16 11.02
C MET A 315 26.17 12.76 11.64
N VAL A 316 25.21 12.57 12.55
CA VAL A 316 24.90 11.27 13.15
C VAL A 316 24.35 10.28 12.11
N CYS A 317 23.46 10.72 11.23
CA CYS A 317 22.93 9.88 10.14
C CYS A 317 24.04 9.36 9.20
N GLN A 318 25.20 10.03 9.14
CA GLN A 318 26.31 9.60 8.29
C GLN A 318 27.19 8.52 8.93
N ILE A 319 27.00 8.23 10.23
CA ILE A 319 27.73 7.16 10.90
C ILE A 319 27.23 5.82 10.35
N GLY A 320 27.93 5.18 9.45
CA GLY A 320 27.52 3.92 8.84
C GLY A 320 27.04 4.01 7.38
N ILE A 321 26.74 5.20 6.86
CA ILE A 321 26.48 5.38 5.42
C ILE A 321 27.77 5.03 4.66
N GLY A 322 27.69 4.08 3.73
CA GLY A 322 28.82 3.63 2.91
C GLY A 322 29.31 2.21 3.19
N GLU A 323 28.70 1.51 4.15
CA GLU A 323 29.04 0.10 4.46
C GLU A 323 28.12 -0.91 3.75
N ILE A 324 27.25 -0.46 2.84
CA ILE A 324 26.39 -1.37 2.04
C ILE A 324 27.23 -1.99 0.93
N ASP A 325 27.34 -3.32 0.94
CA ASP A 325 27.85 -4.09 -0.18
C ASP A 325 26.76 -4.28 -1.25
N TRP A 326 26.63 -3.27 -2.12
CA TRP A 326 25.66 -3.24 -3.21
C TRP A 326 25.82 -4.42 -4.16
N ASP A 327 27.05 -4.85 -4.44
CA ASP A 327 27.31 -6.00 -5.32
C ASP A 327 26.82 -7.30 -4.70
N ARG A 328 27.00 -7.47 -3.40
CA ARG A 328 26.47 -8.62 -2.68
C ARG A 328 24.94 -8.62 -2.68
N MET A 329 24.31 -7.47 -2.44
CA MET A 329 22.85 -7.34 -2.47
C MET A 329 22.30 -7.70 -3.85
N ARG A 330 22.95 -7.27 -4.91
CA ARG A 330 22.57 -7.58 -6.29
C ARG A 330 22.75 -9.07 -6.60
N LYS A 331 23.90 -9.67 -6.24
CA LYS A 331 24.16 -11.11 -6.43
C LYS A 331 23.15 -12.01 -5.70
N LYS A 332 22.60 -11.51 -4.58
CA LYS A 332 21.60 -12.23 -3.77
C LYS A 332 20.16 -11.92 -4.20
N ASN A 333 19.97 -11.13 -5.24
CA ASN A 333 18.65 -10.68 -5.73
C ASN A 333 17.84 -9.86 -4.72
N TYR A 334 18.50 -9.22 -3.75
CA TYR A 334 17.81 -8.27 -2.87
C TYR A 334 17.65 -6.91 -3.55
N LEU A 335 18.70 -6.43 -4.20
CA LEU A 335 18.67 -5.22 -5.03
C LEU A 335 18.16 -5.61 -6.42
N VAL A 336 16.97 -5.22 -6.75
CA VAL A 336 16.27 -5.62 -7.99
C VAL A 336 16.15 -4.43 -8.92
N LYS A 337 16.64 -4.61 -10.16
CA LYS A 337 16.39 -3.67 -11.24
C LYS A 337 15.00 -3.92 -11.82
N ARG A 338 14.13 -2.95 -11.68
CA ARG A 338 12.71 -3.04 -12.06
C ARG A 338 12.49 -2.57 -13.48
N LYS A 339 11.36 -2.97 -14.06
CA LYS A 339 10.99 -2.66 -15.45
C LYS A 339 10.81 -1.16 -15.70
N ASP A 340 10.37 -0.41 -14.71
CA ASP A 340 10.21 1.04 -14.73
C ASP A 340 11.52 1.84 -14.53
N GLY A 341 12.65 1.14 -14.47
CA GLY A 341 13.97 1.74 -14.25
C GLY A 341 14.37 1.82 -12.78
N GLY A 342 13.50 1.50 -11.84
CA GLY A 342 13.83 1.45 -10.42
C GLY A 342 14.91 0.41 -10.11
N ASP A 343 15.80 0.74 -9.16
CA ASP A 343 16.91 -0.11 -8.72
C ASP A 343 17.04 -0.01 -7.19
N TYR A 344 16.26 -0.80 -6.48
CA TYR A 344 16.15 -0.69 -5.03
C TYR A 344 15.76 -1.99 -4.34
N VAL A 345 16.09 -2.07 -3.06
CA VAL A 345 15.54 -3.03 -2.10
C VAL A 345 14.26 -2.45 -1.52
N ALA A 346 13.16 -3.18 -1.62
CA ALA A 346 11.91 -2.79 -0.99
C ALA A 346 11.87 -3.28 0.46
N TYR A 347 11.37 -2.45 1.37
CA TYR A 347 11.13 -2.83 2.76
C TYR A 347 9.77 -2.34 3.25
N ALA A 348 9.24 -3.02 4.27
CA ALA A 348 7.98 -2.67 4.91
C ALA A 348 7.99 -3.13 6.39
N SER A 349 7.12 -2.56 7.22
CA SER A 349 6.81 -3.09 8.56
C SER A 349 5.34 -3.50 8.64
N VAL A 350 5.03 -4.57 9.37
CA VAL A 350 3.64 -4.91 9.69
C VAL A 350 3.14 -3.91 10.73
N TYR A 351 2.02 -3.25 10.43
CA TYR A 351 1.38 -2.33 11.37
C TYR A 351 0.84 -3.11 12.57
N ARG A 352 1.24 -2.69 13.76
CA ARG A 352 0.75 -3.18 15.05
C ARG A 352 0.48 -1.99 15.93
N GLU A 353 -0.75 -1.86 16.40
CA GLU A 353 -1.18 -0.72 17.20
C GLU A 353 -0.30 -0.53 18.44
N GLU A 354 0.02 -1.63 19.17
CA GLU A 354 0.88 -1.58 20.35
C GLU A 354 2.29 -1.08 20.07
N VAL A 355 2.81 -1.36 18.87
CA VAL A 355 4.12 -0.87 18.44
C VAL A 355 4.04 0.58 17.99
N TYR A 356 2.95 0.93 17.33
CA TYR A 356 2.78 2.26 16.74
C TYR A 356 2.54 3.33 17.80
N ASP A 357 1.68 3.06 18.79
CA ASP A 357 1.31 4.04 19.81
C ASP A 357 2.43 4.36 20.78
N GLU A 358 3.29 3.40 21.15
CA GLU A 358 4.42 3.65 22.07
C GLU A 358 5.74 4.00 21.36
N VAL A 359 5.88 3.61 20.08
CA VAL A 359 7.14 3.77 19.32
C VAL A 359 7.11 4.98 18.44
N PHE A 360 5.94 5.28 17.91
CA PHE A 360 5.69 6.36 16.99
C PHE A 360 4.58 7.26 17.54
N GLU A 361 4.67 7.56 18.83
CA GLU A 361 3.65 8.34 19.52
C GLU A 361 3.19 9.54 18.70
N HIS A 362 3.96 10.01 17.73
CA HIS A 362 3.59 11.20 16.98
C HIS A 362 4.23 11.37 15.63
N LYS A 363 4.10 10.71 14.60
CA LYS A 363 4.39 11.12 13.22
C LYS A 363 5.23 10.15 12.37
N GLN A 364 4.94 10.23 11.12
CA GLN A 364 5.69 9.59 10.06
C GLN A 364 7.17 9.96 10.14
N PHE A 365 7.97 9.04 10.65
CA PHE A 365 9.41 9.14 10.54
C PHE A 365 9.78 8.99 9.06
N CYS A 366 10.45 10.00 8.54
CA CYS A 366 11.06 9.96 7.23
C CYS A 366 12.57 10.02 7.40
N GLY A 367 13.26 8.99 6.98
CA GLY A 367 14.73 8.93 7.02
C GLY A 367 15.39 10.08 6.28
N PRO A 368 16.74 10.21 6.33
CA PRO A 368 17.42 11.29 5.67
C PRO A 368 17.16 11.28 4.17
N MET A 369 16.71 12.42 3.66
CA MET A 369 16.42 12.66 2.25
C MET A 369 17.41 13.63 1.65
N PHE A 370 17.73 13.40 0.37
CA PHE A 370 18.65 14.22 -0.41
C PHE A 370 17.96 14.65 -1.69
N HIS A 371 17.77 15.96 -1.86
CA HIS A 371 17.16 16.54 -3.06
C HIS A 371 18.13 17.52 -3.72
N GLY A 372 18.51 17.26 -4.96
CA GLY A 372 19.25 18.18 -5.80
C GLY A 372 18.35 18.68 -6.93
N CYS A 373 18.30 19.98 -7.15
CA CYS A 373 17.54 20.58 -8.24
C CYS A 373 18.44 20.80 -9.46
N GLU A 374 18.08 20.23 -10.60
CA GLU A 374 18.92 20.29 -11.81
C GLU A 374 18.94 21.69 -12.46
N ASN A 375 17.84 22.43 -12.34
CA ASN A 375 17.64 23.70 -13.07
C ASN A 375 18.11 24.96 -12.32
N VAL A 376 18.37 24.83 -11.02
CA VAL A 376 18.82 25.90 -10.14
C VAL A 376 19.90 25.37 -9.19
N ASN A 377 20.77 26.26 -8.73
CA ASN A 377 21.89 25.86 -7.90
C ASN A 377 21.51 25.69 -6.43
N VAL A 378 20.54 24.81 -6.18
CA VAL A 378 20.03 24.50 -4.84
C VAL A 378 19.87 22.99 -4.63
N GLY A 379 20.10 22.56 -3.42
CA GLY A 379 19.81 21.20 -2.96
C GLY A 379 19.52 21.22 -1.46
N ALA A 380 18.99 20.11 -0.94
CA ALA A 380 18.65 20.01 0.46
C ALA A 380 18.97 18.63 1.03
N TRP A 381 19.35 18.62 2.28
CA TRP A 381 19.26 17.48 3.18
C TRP A 381 18.11 17.72 4.15
N SER A 382 17.30 16.72 4.41
CA SER A 382 16.22 16.82 5.38
C SER A 382 16.02 15.51 6.13
N LEU A 383 15.55 15.62 7.38
CA LEU A 383 15.13 14.52 8.24
C LEU A 383 13.82 14.93 8.91
N SER A 384 12.80 14.05 8.88
CA SER A 384 11.53 14.28 9.58
C SER A 384 11.42 13.32 10.76
N THR A 385 11.05 13.85 11.92
CA THR A 385 10.94 13.11 13.20
C THR A 385 9.78 13.67 14.01
N GLU A 386 9.50 13.11 15.18
CA GLU A 386 8.53 13.63 16.16
C GLU A 386 8.87 15.03 16.67
N TYR A 387 10.10 15.50 16.46
CA TYR A 387 10.55 16.83 16.90
C TYR A 387 10.21 17.95 15.91
N ASP A 388 9.80 17.64 14.68
CA ASP A 388 9.32 18.64 13.75
C ASP A 388 7.80 18.69 13.69
N ASP A 389 7.25 19.85 13.35
CA ASP A 389 5.80 20.10 13.20
C ASP A 389 5.40 20.26 11.74
N ARG A 390 6.16 19.66 10.82
CA ARG A 390 5.79 19.65 9.39
C ARG A 390 4.65 18.68 9.15
N GLU A 391 3.64 19.12 8.42
CA GLU A 391 2.49 18.28 8.09
C GLU A 391 2.81 17.19 7.05
N PHE A 392 3.91 17.38 6.29
CA PHE A 392 4.24 16.60 5.11
C PHE A 392 5.68 16.09 5.19
N GLY A 393 5.86 14.78 5.33
CA GLY A 393 7.18 14.13 5.30
C GLY A 393 7.68 13.90 3.87
N TRP A 394 7.05 12.95 3.16
CA TRP A 394 7.32 12.60 1.78
C TRP A 394 6.19 13.12 0.90
N GLU A 395 6.45 14.13 0.09
CA GLU A 395 5.47 14.61 -0.85
C GLU A 395 6.02 14.94 -2.21
N ASP A 396 5.13 14.85 -3.20
CA ASP A 396 5.35 15.38 -4.51
C ASP A 396 5.69 16.87 -4.44
N ASN A 397 6.59 17.32 -5.33
CA ASN A 397 6.99 18.71 -5.50
C ASN A 397 7.97 19.32 -4.45
N LEU A 398 8.65 18.52 -3.62
CA LEU A 398 9.73 19.04 -2.75
C LEU A 398 10.78 19.82 -3.53
N GLU A 399 11.17 19.35 -4.71
CA GLU A 399 12.11 20.05 -5.59
C GLU A 399 11.59 21.45 -5.96
N SER A 400 10.33 21.55 -6.34
CA SER A 400 9.69 22.81 -6.70
C SER A 400 9.60 23.79 -5.51
N ASP A 401 9.45 23.28 -4.28
CA ASP A 401 9.43 24.10 -3.06
C ASP A 401 10.83 24.64 -2.75
N TYR A 402 11.87 23.84 -2.90
CA TYR A 402 13.26 24.33 -2.75
C TYR A 402 13.64 25.34 -3.83
N VAL A 403 13.17 25.16 -5.07
CA VAL A 403 13.31 26.15 -6.14
C VAL A 403 12.57 27.45 -5.79
N SER A 404 11.35 27.35 -5.24
CA SER A 404 10.57 28.51 -4.81
C SER A 404 11.26 29.26 -3.67
N LEU A 405 11.85 28.56 -2.69
CA LEU A 405 12.64 29.17 -1.63
C LEU A 405 13.89 29.86 -2.20
N TYR A 406 14.59 29.24 -3.14
CA TYR A 406 15.73 29.84 -3.81
C TYR A 406 15.33 31.13 -4.53
N GLN A 407 14.21 31.14 -5.27
CA GLN A 407 13.67 32.33 -5.91
C GLN A 407 13.28 33.44 -4.90
N PHE A 408 12.70 33.05 -3.74
CA PHE A 408 12.41 33.98 -2.66
C PHE A 408 13.68 34.66 -2.15
N MET A 409 14.71 33.87 -1.84
CA MET A 409 16.00 34.37 -1.34
C MET A 409 16.71 35.31 -2.32
N ASN A 410 16.51 35.11 -3.62
CA ASN A 410 17.08 35.91 -4.70
C ASN A 410 16.20 37.12 -5.09
N GLY A 411 15.05 37.31 -4.42
CA GLY A 411 14.09 38.39 -4.75
C GLY A 411 13.30 38.17 -6.05
N GLU A 412 13.33 36.97 -6.61
CA GLU A 412 12.65 36.61 -7.86
C GLU A 412 11.24 36.05 -7.63
N LEU A 413 10.78 35.91 -6.39
CA LEU A 413 9.45 35.44 -6.04
C LEU A 413 8.63 36.60 -5.39
N PRO A 414 8.01 37.50 -6.20
CA PRO A 414 7.19 38.56 -5.66
C PRO A 414 5.91 37.98 -5.05
N LYS A 415 5.44 38.55 -3.93
CA LYS A 415 4.20 38.12 -3.26
C LYS A 415 2.99 38.73 -3.98
N THR A 416 2.45 38.02 -4.96
CA THR A 416 1.30 38.40 -5.79
C THR A 416 0.22 37.33 -5.71
N GLU A 417 -1.00 37.62 -6.18
CA GLU A 417 -2.09 36.62 -6.22
C GLU A 417 -1.66 35.34 -6.95
N GLY A 418 -0.88 35.44 -8.02
CA GLY A 418 -0.39 34.29 -8.81
C GLY A 418 0.75 33.48 -8.16
N THR A 419 1.31 33.94 -7.03
CA THR A 419 2.40 33.25 -6.31
C THR A 419 2.03 32.89 -4.87
N LEU A 420 0.83 33.22 -4.43
CA LEU A 420 0.37 32.92 -3.06
C LEU A 420 0.45 31.43 -2.71
N ASP A 421 0.10 30.56 -3.65
CA ASP A 421 0.18 29.10 -3.46
C ASP A 421 1.60 28.63 -3.10
N LYS A 422 2.63 29.24 -3.74
CA LYS A 422 4.03 28.94 -3.40
C LYS A 422 4.37 29.38 -1.98
N TYR A 423 3.90 30.57 -1.55
CA TYR A 423 4.12 31.03 -0.19
C TYR A 423 3.43 30.13 0.84
N VAL A 424 2.17 29.74 0.60
CA VAL A 424 1.44 28.79 1.46
C VAL A 424 2.26 27.52 1.62
N ARG A 425 2.71 26.92 0.52
CA ARG A 425 3.55 25.71 0.55
C ARG A 425 4.86 25.92 1.32
N LEU A 426 5.55 27.04 1.12
CA LEU A 426 6.78 27.32 1.85
C LEU A 426 6.56 27.45 3.37
N TYR A 427 5.43 28.02 3.80
CA TYR A 427 5.06 28.06 5.22
C TYR A 427 4.68 26.68 5.78
N ASP A 428 3.86 25.92 5.04
CA ASP A 428 3.40 24.60 5.47
C ASP A 428 4.60 23.64 5.63
N ARG A 429 5.57 23.76 4.74
CA ARG A 429 6.83 23.00 4.83
C ARG A 429 7.85 23.55 5.82
N GLY A 430 7.55 24.66 6.46
CA GLY A 430 8.44 25.30 7.42
C GLY A 430 9.68 25.95 6.82
N LEU A 431 9.75 26.12 5.50
CA LEU A 431 10.88 26.77 4.80
C LEU A 431 10.88 28.28 5.01
N LEU A 432 9.70 28.89 5.17
CA LEU A 432 9.52 30.27 5.58
C LEU A 432 8.76 30.35 6.90
N ALA A 433 9.01 31.40 7.63
CA ALA A 433 8.22 31.84 8.79
C ALA A 433 7.85 33.31 8.65
N ASN A 434 6.74 33.71 9.28
CA ASN A 434 6.40 35.12 9.42
C ASN A 434 6.85 35.58 10.80
N VAL A 435 7.77 36.55 10.83
CA VAL A 435 8.29 37.15 12.05
C VAL A 435 8.00 38.65 11.97
N ASP A 436 7.18 39.17 12.89
CA ASP A 436 6.78 40.59 12.95
C ASP A 436 6.25 41.17 11.63
N GLY A 437 5.53 40.34 10.86
CA GLY A 437 4.96 40.72 9.56
C GLY A 437 5.89 40.51 8.36
N ASN A 438 7.12 40.12 8.58
CA ASN A 438 8.10 39.86 7.54
C ASN A 438 8.25 38.35 7.25
N ASP A 439 8.36 38.01 5.98
CA ASP A 439 8.64 36.62 5.54
C ASP A 439 10.15 36.37 5.67
N VAL A 440 10.53 35.43 6.51
CA VAL A 440 11.94 35.11 6.77
C VAL A 440 12.21 33.64 6.48
N VAL A 441 13.42 33.34 6.03
CA VAL A 441 13.87 31.95 5.86
C VAL A 441 13.99 31.27 7.22
N ASN A 442 13.40 30.09 7.37
CA ASN A 442 13.29 29.37 8.64
C ASN A 442 14.07 28.05 8.65
N VAL A 443 15.07 27.92 7.80
CA VAL A 443 15.95 26.74 7.71
C VAL A 443 17.41 27.15 7.69
N VAL A 444 18.31 26.24 8.04
CA VAL A 444 19.74 26.48 7.91
C VAL A 444 20.12 26.44 6.43
N ILE A 445 20.88 27.43 5.96
CA ILE A 445 21.41 27.44 4.60
C ILE A 445 22.93 27.42 4.67
N GLN A 446 23.54 26.58 3.83
CA GLN A 446 24.99 26.53 3.64
C GLN A 446 25.36 27.00 2.24
N ARG A 447 26.25 27.99 2.15
CA ARG A 447 26.72 28.51 0.87
C ARG A 447 27.86 27.67 0.28
N TYR A 448 27.71 27.38 -1.03
CA TYR A 448 28.76 26.75 -1.86
C TYR A 448 29.03 27.55 -3.12
N GLN A 449 30.24 27.46 -3.64
CA GLN A 449 30.64 28.17 -4.86
C GLN A 449 30.46 27.34 -6.13
N ASP A 450 30.37 26.01 -5.99
CA ASP A 450 30.23 25.07 -7.11
C ASP A 450 28.76 24.74 -7.38
N SER A 451 28.46 24.06 -8.49
CA SER A 451 27.11 23.55 -8.78
C SER A 451 26.64 22.55 -7.72
N VAL A 452 25.56 22.88 -7.01
CA VAL A 452 25.00 22.07 -5.92
C VAL A 452 24.28 20.84 -6.46
N GLY A 453 23.47 20.97 -7.50
CA GLY A 453 22.57 19.92 -7.97
C GLY A 453 23.26 18.59 -8.27
N THR A 454 24.45 18.64 -8.90
CA THR A 454 25.24 17.43 -9.24
C THR A 454 26.19 16.97 -8.14
N ASN A 455 26.49 17.82 -7.14
CA ASN A 455 27.51 17.60 -6.13
C ASN A 455 26.97 17.54 -4.69
N LEU A 456 25.65 17.46 -4.50
CA LEU A 456 25.02 17.51 -3.17
C LEU A 456 25.63 16.52 -2.17
N LEU A 457 25.84 15.27 -2.57
CA LEU A 457 26.46 14.26 -1.71
C LEU A 457 27.89 14.62 -1.30
N LYS A 458 28.66 15.30 -2.17
CA LYS A 458 29.99 15.78 -1.83
C LYS A 458 29.95 16.79 -0.68
N TYR A 459 28.97 17.70 -0.71
CA TYR A 459 28.82 18.74 0.31
C TYR A 459 28.32 18.20 1.63
N ILE A 460 27.37 17.27 1.60
CA ILE A 460 26.93 16.55 2.80
C ILE A 460 28.11 15.79 3.42
N ASN A 461 28.92 15.11 2.59
CA ASN A 461 30.08 14.36 3.04
C ASN A 461 31.24 15.25 3.56
N GLU A 462 31.24 16.55 3.27
CA GLU A 462 32.21 17.50 3.89
C GLU A 462 32.09 17.50 5.42
N PHE A 463 30.88 17.26 5.94
CA PHE A 463 30.58 17.14 7.36
C PHE A 463 30.61 15.69 7.88
N ALA A 464 31.02 14.72 7.06
CA ALA A 464 31.26 13.36 7.52
C ALA A 464 32.46 13.36 8.51
N PHE A 465 32.15 13.52 9.79
CA PHE A 465 33.18 13.55 10.83
C PHE A 465 33.68 12.13 11.09
N PRO A 466 35.01 11.97 11.23
CA PRO A 466 35.59 10.64 11.43
C PRO A 466 35.10 9.96 12.70
N VAL A 467 34.60 8.73 12.55
CA VAL A 467 34.20 7.88 13.67
C VAL A 467 35.39 7.08 14.16
N SER A 468 35.65 7.11 15.44
CA SER A 468 36.79 6.35 16.02
C SER A 468 36.58 4.83 15.84
N LYS A 469 37.68 4.09 15.65
CA LYS A 469 37.64 2.62 15.53
C LYS A 469 37.01 1.97 16.77
N GLU A 470 37.27 2.54 17.95
CA GLU A 470 36.71 2.06 19.20
C GLU A 470 35.19 2.21 19.23
N LEU A 471 34.64 3.39 18.88
CA LEU A 471 33.21 3.64 18.84
C LEU A 471 32.52 2.70 17.83
N LYS A 472 33.09 2.57 16.61
CA LYS A 472 32.57 1.62 15.60
C LYS A 472 32.53 0.19 16.14
N ALA A 473 33.57 -0.27 16.78
CA ALA A 473 33.61 -1.63 17.34
C ALA A 473 32.53 -1.84 18.41
N ARG A 474 32.33 -0.86 19.31
CA ARG A 474 31.32 -0.93 20.37
C ARG A 474 29.91 -0.89 19.80
N ILE A 475 29.62 0.00 18.83
CA ILE A 475 28.34 0.04 18.13
C ILE A 475 28.06 -1.31 17.44
N ASN A 476 29.02 -1.82 16.67
CA ASN A 476 28.85 -3.10 15.96
C ASN A 476 28.55 -4.25 16.93
N GLN A 477 29.19 -4.30 18.09
CA GLN A 477 28.91 -5.32 19.10
C GLN A 477 27.47 -5.25 19.62
N LEU A 478 26.92 -4.07 19.79
CA LEU A 478 25.52 -3.88 20.22
C LEU A 478 24.55 -4.19 19.09
N VAL A 479 24.86 -3.80 17.86
CA VAL A 479 24.06 -4.13 16.68
C VAL A 479 24.00 -5.64 16.44
N GLU A 480 25.11 -6.38 16.62
CA GLU A 480 25.10 -7.85 16.52
C GLU A 480 24.16 -8.47 17.56
N LYS A 481 24.06 -7.94 18.79
CA LYS A 481 23.07 -8.40 19.78
C LYS A 481 21.64 -8.16 19.30
N CYS A 482 21.34 -7.01 18.70
CA CYS A 482 20.02 -6.77 18.10
C CYS A 482 19.73 -7.81 17.01
N ILE A 483 20.67 -8.03 16.09
CA ILE A 483 20.53 -8.99 15.00
C ILE A 483 20.25 -10.41 15.53
N GLU A 484 20.98 -10.86 16.52
CA GLU A 484 20.78 -12.19 17.15
C GLU A 484 19.37 -12.35 17.74
N ILE A 485 18.80 -11.28 18.30
CA ILE A 485 17.47 -11.27 18.88
C ILE A 485 16.39 -11.27 17.79
N GLU A 486 16.58 -10.45 16.74
CA GLU A 486 15.56 -10.13 15.74
C GLU A 486 15.53 -11.15 14.58
N LYS A 487 16.68 -11.65 14.14
CA LYS A 487 16.86 -12.46 12.92
C LYS A 487 15.91 -13.64 12.80
N LYS A 488 15.56 -14.30 13.87
CA LYS A 488 14.69 -15.48 13.89
C LYS A 488 13.24 -15.20 13.45
N TYR A 489 12.82 -13.94 13.47
CA TYR A 489 11.49 -13.51 13.04
C TYR A 489 11.39 -13.27 11.52
N PHE A 490 12.52 -13.33 10.83
CA PHE A 490 12.57 -13.23 9.37
C PHE A 490 12.68 -14.62 8.72
N PRO A 491 12.03 -14.82 7.54
CA PRO A 491 12.19 -16.06 6.79
C PRO A 491 13.65 -16.23 6.34
N LYS A 492 14.09 -17.47 6.20
CA LYS A 492 15.52 -17.79 5.90
C LYS A 492 16.11 -17.00 4.74
N HIS A 493 15.33 -16.75 3.68
CA HIS A 493 15.80 -16.02 2.52
C HIS A 493 16.00 -14.51 2.77
N MET A 494 15.39 -13.94 3.81
CA MET A 494 15.51 -12.52 4.19
C MET A 494 16.43 -12.27 5.39
N GLN A 495 16.87 -13.31 6.10
CA GLN A 495 17.71 -13.17 7.29
C GLN A 495 19.03 -12.44 7.00
N GLU A 496 19.69 -12.77 5.89
CA GLU A 496 20.93 -12.10 5.47
C GLU A 496 20.66 -10.63 5.06
N MET A 497 19.51 -10.38 4.40
CA MET A 497 19.10 -9.01 4.05
C MET A 497 18.85 -8.18 5.32
N TRP A 498 18.18 -8.78 6.33
CA TRP A 498 17.97 -8.13 7.62
C TRP A 498 19.30 -7.77 8.29
N GLU A 499 20.28 -8.67 8.32
CA GLU A 499 21.60 -8.40 8.87
C GLU A 499 22.27 -7.21 8.17
N ILE A 500 22.22 -7.16 6.84
CA ILE A 500 22.79 -6.05 6.06
C ILE A 500 22.05 -4.75 6.39
N TYR A 501 20.71 -4.79 6.39
CA TYR A 501 19.87 -3.63 6.69
C TYR A 501 20.13 -3.11 8.11
N ARG A 502 20.17 -4.00 9.10
CA ARG A 502 20.36 -3.64 10.51
C ARG A 502 21.76 -3.06 10.78
N ARG A 503 22.80 -3.54 10.10
CA ARG A 503 24.15 -2.95 10.19
C ARG A 503 24.23 -1.59 9.50
N PHE A 504 23.47 -1.39 8.44
CA PHE A 504 23.37 -0.09 7.78
C PHE A 504 22.55 0.90 8.62
N SER A 505 21.40 0.49 9.13
CA SER A 505 20.55 1.26 10.04
C SER A 505 20.99 1.04 11.50
N ASN A 506 22.25 1.31 11.79
CA ASN A 506 22.88 0.93 13.06
C ASN A 506 22.67 1.97 14.18
N ILE A 507 22.24 3.17 13.85
CA ILE A 507 22.01 4.25 14.82
C ILE A 507 20.60 4.81 14.65
N ASN A 508 19.84 4.77 15.73
CA ASN A 508 18.58 5.47 15.83
C ASN A 508 18.84 6.94 16.20
N THR A 509 18.77 7.82 15.21
CA THR A 509 19.05 9.26 15.38
C THR A 509 18.11 9.92 16.39
N ILE A 510 16.86 9.47 16.49
CA ILE A 510 15.89 10.00 17.46
C ILE A 510 16.40 9.71 18.88
N LYS A 511 16.87 8.50 19.14
CA LYS A 511 17.43 8.16 20.48
C LYS A 511 18.67 8.97 20.83
N VAL A 512 19.44 9.41 19.82
CA VAL A 512 20.54 10.35 20.04
C VAL A 512 20.01 11.74 20.38
N ILE A 513 18.96 12.21 19.71
CA ILE A 513 18.32 13.50 20.02
C ILE A 513 17.71 13.46 21.43
N ASP A 514 17.01 12.38 21.82
CA ASP A 514 16.47 12.19 23.17
C ASP A 514 17.57 12.36 24.21
N GLU A 515 18.66 11.64 24.06
CA GLU A 515 19.82 11.70 24.97
C GLU A 515 20.47 13.11 25.02
N LEU A 516 20.54 13.82 23.88
CA LEU A 516 21.08 15.18 23.82
C LEU A 516 20.18 16.21 24.54
N LEU A 517 18.85 16.01 24.47
CA LEU A 517 17.88 16.81 25.22
C LEU A 517 17.99 16.54 26.72
N GLU A 518 18.06 15.27 27.14
CA GLU A 518 18.24 14.88 28.54
C GLU A 518 19.53 15.48 29.14
N ARG A 519 20.60 15.53 28.37
CA ARG A 519 21.88 16.14 28.77
C ARG A 519 21.88 17.68 28.72
N GLY A 520 20.85 18.30 28.16
CA GLY A 520 20.80 19.74 27.94
C GLY A 520 21.76 20.26 26.87
N THR A 521 22.34 19.39 26.05
CA THR A 521 23.17 19.75 24.88
C THR A 521 22.33 20.42 23.82
N LEU A 522 21.16 19.87 23.53
CA LEU A 522 20.09 20.52 22.76
C LEU A 522 19.04 21.08 23.73
N LYS A 523 18.50 22.26 23.41
CA LYS A 523 17.39 22.88 24.14
C LYS A 523 16.11 22.70 23.34
N PRO A 524 14.93 22.64 24.01
CA PRO A 524 13.65 22.58 23.32
C PRO A 524 13.49 23.71 22.30
N LEU A 525 12.85 23.41 21.18
CA LEU A 525 12.58 24.35 20.09
C LEU A 525 11.25 25.07 20.32
N THR A 526 11.15 26.30 19.82
CA THR A 526 9.88 27.01 19.68
C THR A 526 9.03 26.37 18.58
N GLN A 527 7.72 26.65 18.56
CA GLN A 527 6.83 26.11 17.53
C GLN A 527 7.26 26.51 16.12
N THR A 528 7.70 27.74 15.90
CA THR A 528 8.22 28.21 14.61
C THR A 528 9.48 27.43 14.19
N GLN A 529 10.41 27.23 15.11
CA GLN A 529 11.63 26.48 14.87
C GLN A 529 11.36 25.00 14.53
N ARG A 530 10.40 24.37 15.20
CA ARG A 530 10.00 22.98 14.94
C ARG A 530 9.56 22.77 13.48
N LYS A 531 8.99 23.75 12.81
CA LYS A 531 8.63 23.62 11.40
C LYS A 531 9.84 23.54 10.46
N GLY A 532 10.90 24.31 10.71
CA GLY A 532 12.09 24.40 9.83
C GLY A 532 13.27 23.53 10.27
N VAL A 533 13.20 22.88 11.44
CA VAL A 533 14.31 22.12 12.00
C VAL A 533 14.68 20.90 11.15
N MET A 534 15.96 20.48 11.21
CA MET A 534 16.49 19.32 10.48
C MET A 534 16.27 19.41 8.96
N ILE A 535 16.32 20.64 8.44
CA ILE A 535 16.49 20.93 7.01
C ILE A 535 17.76 21.77 6.86
N ILE A 536 18.66 21.33 5.96
CA ILE A 536 19.83 22.10 5.56
C ILE A 536 19.74 22.31 4.07
N LEU A 537 19.57 23.56 3.66
CA LEU A 537 19.59 23.94 2.26
C LEU A 537 21.02 24.28 1.84
N TYR A 538 21.41 23.82 0.67
CA TYR A 538 22.69 24.11 0.04
C TYR A 538 22.43 25.04 -1.15
N SER A 539 23.10 26.19 -1.19
CA SER A 539 22.90 27.21 -2.23
C SER A 539 24.21 27.90 -2.56
N ASP A 540 24.31 28.53 -3.71
CA ASP A 540 25.48 29.33 -4.13
C ASP A 540 25.51 30.73 -3.48
N PHE A 541 24.43 31.15 -2.82
CA PHE A 541 24.36 32.41 -2.05
C PHE A 541 23.58 32.22 -0.74
N LEU A 542 23.67 33.19 0.15
CA LEU A 542 22.89 33.27 1.39
C LEU A 542 21.81 34.36 1.25
N PRO A 543 20.66 34.23 1.95
CA PRO A 543 19.68 35.32 2.02
C PRO A 543 20.36 36.61 2.50
N VAL A 544 19.94 37.74 1.94
CA VAL A 544 20.36 39.03 2.46
C VAL A 544 19.67 39.20 3.80
N THR A 545 20.42 39.24 4.87
CA THR A 545 19.92 39.74 6.15
C THR A 545 19.93 41.25 6.08
N ASP A 546 18.76 41.87 5.95
CA ASP A 546 18.71 43.32 6.21
C ASP A 546 19.22 43.53 7.64
N GLU A 547 20.38 44.18 7.76
CA GLU A 547 20.85 44.67 9.04
C GLU A 547 19.77 45.65 9.55
N VAL A 548 19.00 45.22 10.57
CA VAL A 548 18.03 46.05 11.28
C VAL A 548 18.77 46.99 12.24
#